data_58c98b198a360e533d351b21749619ce
#
_entry.id   58c98b198a360e533d351b21749619ce
#
_cell.length_a   1.000
_cell.length_b   1.000
_cell.length_c   1.000
_cell.angle_alpha   90.00
_cell.angle_beta   90.00
_cell.angle_gamma   90.00
#
_symmetry.space_group_name_H-M   'P 1'
#
loop_
_entity.id
_entity.type
_entity.pdbx_description
1 polymer ?
#
loop_
_entity_poly.entity_id
_entity_poly.type
_entity_poly.pdbx_seq_one_letter_code
_entity_poly.pdbx_strand_id
1 'polypeptide(L)'
;CNFYYGIQSKFLVSKKKTIPLNQIKEISFDQIEIITANSNKKISIQEIKNLSKELRKKVNLDLKKIKSKKKNFSNLNFKKIPNILGVLNLTPDSFSDGGKYNSKKKGLEHAMELFKYGADLVDVGGESTRPGSKAVNKNQEWDRINKILKILSKKIPISLDTRKSNIMEKGIRLGVK
;
A
#
# COMPACT_ATOMS: atom_id res chain seq x y z
N CYS A 1 -0.50 1.31 -18.55
CA CYS A 1 -1.44 0.17 -18.50
C CYS A 1 -2.85 0.70 -18.32
N ASN A 2 -3.79 0.20 -19.11
CA ASN A 2 -5.20 0.50 -18.89
C ASN A 2 -5.75 -0.53 -17.91
N PHE A 3 -6.47 -0.07 -16.90
CA PHE A 3 -7.22 -0.91 -15.98
C PHE A 3 -8.70 -0.81 -16.28
N TYR A 4 -9.38 -1.93 -16.22
CA TYR A 4 -10.82 -2.06 -16.44
C TYR A 4 -11.49 -2.58 -15.17
N TYR A 5 -12.70 -2.09 -14.87
CA TYR A 5 -13.39 -2.37 -13.61
C TYR A 5 -14.80 -2.88 -13.83
N GLY A 6 -15.34 -3.60 -12.85
CA GLY A 6 -16.73 -4.03 -12.80
C GLY A 6 -17.17 -4.87 -13.99
N ILE A 7 -18.32 -4.55 -14.56
CA ILE A 7 -18.96 -5.28 -15.68
C ILE A 7 -18.08 -5.26 -16.92
N GLN A 8 -17.46 -4.11 -17.24
CA GLN A 8 -16.56 -3.99 -18.39
C GLN A 8 -15.36 -4.93 -18.27
N SER A 9 -14.75 -5.01 -17.09
CA SER A 9 -13.65 -5.93 -16.83
C SER A 9 -14.08 -7.39 -17.05
N LYS A 10 -15.20 -7.81 -16.46
CA LYS A 10 -15.75 -9.18 -16.62
C LYS A 10 -15.97 -9.53 -18.10
N PHE A 11 -16.55 -8.61 -18.85
CA PHE A 11 -16.76 -8.79 -20.29
C PHE A 11 -15.46 -8.96 -21.05
N LEU A 12 -14.46 -8.07 -20.83
CA LEU A 12 -13.17 -8.13 -21.51
C LEU A 12 -12.38 -9.39 -21.15
N VAL A 13 -12.44 -9.82 -19.90
CA VAL A 13 -11.83 -11.08 -19.44
C VAL A 13 -12.47 -12.29 -20.14
N SER A 14 -13.81 -12.31 -20.27
CA SER A 14 -14.52 -13.41 -20.98
C SER A 14 -14.12 -13.49 -22.44
N LYS A 15 -13.82 -12.35 -23.08
CA LYS A 15 -13.34 -12.27 -24.47
C LYS A 15 -11.81 -12.45 -24.58
N LYS A 16 -11.10 -12.77 -23.49
CA LYS A 16 -9.63 -12.92 -23.45
C LYS A 16 -8.86 -11.68 -23.92
N LYS A 17 -9.48 -10.51 -23.83
CA LYS A 17 -8.86 -9.21 -24.19
C LYS A 17 -8.04 -8.60 -23.08
N THR A 18 -8.30 -9.01 -21.83
CA THR A 18 -7.61 -8.54 -20.62
C THR A 18 -7.25 -9.70 -19.71
N ILE A 19 -6.32 -9.46 -18.79
CA ILE A 19 -5.90 -10.41 -17.75
C ILE A 19 -6.47 -9.96 -16.40
N PRO A 20 -7.16 -10.84 -15.65
CA PRO A 20 -7.66 -10.49 -14.33
C PRO A 20 -6.50 -10.33 -13.31
N LEU A 21 -6.58 -9.29 -12.49
CA LEU A 21 -5.66 -9.07 -11.38
C LEU A 21 -6.07 -9.97 -10.19
N ASN A 22 -5.11 -10.66 -9.58
CA ASN A 22 -5.36 -11.46 -8.37
C ASN A 22 -6.53 -12.47 -8.51
N GLN A 23 -6.80 -12.99 -9.71
CA GLN A 23 -7.98 -13.80 -10.07
C GLN A 23 -9.33 -13.12 -9.89
N ILE A 24 -9.37 -11.82 -9.68
CA ILE A 24 -10.59 -11.04 -9.52
C ILE A 24 -11.01 -10.53 -10.90
N LYS A 25 -12.13 -11.05 -11.43
CA LYS A 25 -12.62 -10.70 -12.77
C LYS A 25 -13.14 -9.25 -12.85
N GLU A 26 -13.44 -8.65 -11.72
CA GLU A 26 -13.88 -7.26 -11.58
C GLU A 26 -12.76 -6.23 -11.81
N ILE A 27 -11.49 -6.69 -11.84
CA ILE A 27 -10.34 -5.83 -12.17
C ILE A 27 -9.45 -6.59 -13.15
N SER A 28 -9.16 -5.97 -14.28
CA SER A 28 -8.27 -6.54 -15.29
C SER A 28 -7.45 -5.47 -16.00
N PHE A 29 -6.42 -5.89 -16.73
CA PHE A 29 -5.53 -5.03 -17.49
C PHE A 29 -5.21 -5.64 -18.86
N ASP A 30 -4.88 -4.78 -19.83
CA ASP A 30 -4.61 -5.14 -21.23
C ASP A 30 -3.13 -4.96 -21.63
N GLN A 31 -2.35 -4.26 -20.82
CA GLN A 31 -0.96 -3.92 -21.11
C GLN A 31 -0.05 -4.23 -19.92
N ILE A 32 1.20 -4.50 -20.21
CA ILE A 32 2.28 -4.62 -19.23
C ILE A 32 3.42 -3.67 -19.61
N GLU A 33 4.17 -3.23 -18.61
CA GLU A 33 5.40 -2.51 -18.79
C GLU A 33 6.58 -3.43 -18.45
N ILE A 34 7.48 -3.59 -19.43
CA ILE A 34 8.73 -4.33 -19.23
C ILE A 34 9.81 -3.33 -18.91
N ILE A 35 10.29 -3.39 -17.66
CA ILE A 35 11.34 -2.52 -17.12
C ILE A 35 12.65 -3.31 -17.10
N THR A 36 13.67 -2.79 -17.75
CA THR A 36 15.03 -3.33 -17.74
C THR A 36 15.99 -2.25 -17.22
N ALA A 37 17.25 -2.60 -16.97
CA ALA A 37 18.26 -1.61 -16.57
C ALA A 37 18.39 -0.44 -17.55
N ASN A 38 18.15 -0.69 -18.85
CA ASN A 38 18.44 0.27 -19.92
C ASN A 38 17.20 0.74 -20.71
N SER A 39 16.01 0.22 -20.40
CA SER A 39 14.82 0.57 -21.20
C SER A 39 13.51 0.23 -20.47
N ASN A 40 12.47 1.02 -20.80
CA ASN A 40 11.09 0.74 -20.44
C ASN A 40 10.27 0.58 -21.73
N LYS A 41 9.50 -0.50 -21.82
CA LYS A 41 8.62 -0.73 -22.97
C LYS A 41 7.23 -1.18 -22.52
N LYS A 42 6.19 -0.46 -22.92
CA LYS A 42 4.79 -0.89 -22.76
C LYS A 42 4.38 -1.73 -23.94
N ILE A 43 3.79 -2.88 -23.67
CA ILE A 43 3.26 -3.79 -24.70
C ILE A 43 1.87 -4.28 -24.29
N SER A 44 1.04 -4.63 -25.27
CA SER A 44 -0.22 -5.31 -25.00
C SER A 44 0.05 -6.77 -24.57
N ILE A 45 -0.89 -7.33 -23.82
CA ILE A 45 -0.80 -8.75 -23.42
C ILE A 45 -0.75 -9.69 -24.61
N GLN A 46 -1.29 -9.27 -25.76
CA GLN A 46 -1.30 -10.06 -27.01
C GLN A 46 0.08 -10.07 -27.68
N GLU A 47 0.89 -9.04 -27.49
CA GLU A 47 2.25 -8.93 -28.05
C GLU A 47 3.28 -9.75 -27.29
N ILE A 48 2.93 -10.29 -26.10
CA ILE A 48 3.84 -11.14 -25.31
C ILE A 48 4.36 -12.34 -26.13
N LYS A 49 3.55 -12.87 -27.03
CA LYS A 49 3.93 -13.96 -27.92
C LYS A 49 5.09 -13.60 -28.88
N ASN A 50 5.26 -12.31 -29.18
CA ASN A 50 6.27 -11.79 -30.10
C ASN A 50 7.62 -11.50 -29.40
N LEU A 51 7.70 -11.63 -28.08
CA LEU A 51 8.93 -11.49 -27.33
C LEU A 51 9.89 -12.66 -27.59
N SER A 52 11.20 -12.41 -27.43
CA SER A 52 12.20 -13.48 -27.44
C SER A 52 11.85 -14.59 -26.44
N LYS A 53 12.27 -15.81 -26.71
CA LYS A 53 11.95 -16.98 -25.86
C LYS A 53 12.33 -16.75 -24.38
N GLU A 54 13.49 -16.16 -24.17
CA GLU A 54 14.00 -15.90 -22.81
C GLU A 54 13.17 -14.82 -22.08
N LEU A 55 12.94 -13.67 -22.73
CA LEU A 55 12.16 -12.58 -22.15
C LEU A 55 10.71 -13.00 -21.90
N ARG A 56 10.10 -13.73 -22.84
CA ARG A 56 8.75 -14.28 -22.70
C ARG A 56 8.64 -15.23 -21.49
N LYS A 57 9.67 -16.05 -21.22
CA LYS A 57 9.70 -16.92 -20.04
C LYS A 57 9.67 -16.10 -18.75
N LYS A 58 10.49 -15.04 -18.64
CA LYS A 58 10.50 -14.12 -17.47
C LYS A 58 9.15 -13.42 -17.30
N VAL A 59 8.63 -12.82 -18.38
CA VAL A 59 7.32 -12.13 -18.36
C VAL A 59 6.20 -13.07 -17.92
N ASN A 60 6.16 -14.30 -18.42
CA ASN A 60 5.13 -15.27 -18.03
C ASN A 60 5.25 -15.69 -16.55
N LEU A 61 6.47 -15.79 -16.01
CA LEU A 61 6.67 -16.05 -14.58
C LEU A 61 6.13 -14.92 -13.71
N ASP A 62 6.39 -13.68 -14.09
CA ASP A 62 5.89 -12.50 -13.34
C ASP A 62 4.38 -12.34 -13.49
N LEU A 63 3.84 -12.56 -14.69
CA LEU A 63 2.39 -12.61 -14.90
C LEU A 63 1.72 -13.71 -14.07
N LYS A 64 2.35 -14.88 -13.91
CA LYS A 64 1.83 -15.93 -13.03
C LYS A 64 1.71 -15.42 -11.58
N LYS A 65 2.70 -14.67 -11.08
CA LYS A 65 2.65 -14.05 -9.75
C LYS A 65 1.55 -12.99 -9.65
N ILE A 66 1.44 -12.09 -10.64
CA ILE A 66 0.43 -11.02 -10.68
C ILE A 66 -0.99 -11.60 -10.73
N LYS A 67 -1.20 -12.63 -11.53
CA LYS A 67 -2.48 -13.32 -11.70
C LYS A 67 -2.87 -14.20 -10.51
N SER A 68 -1.88 -14.70 -9.74
CA SER A 68 -2.14 -15.63 -8.65
C SER A 68 -2.93 -14.96 -7.54
N LYS A 69 -3.87 -15.71 -6.97
CA LYS A 69 -4.64 -15.27 -5.79
C LYS A 69 -3.68 -15.00 -4.63
N LYS A 70 -3.72 -13.79 -4.10
CA LYS A 70 -2.96 -13.41 -2.92
C LYS A 70 -3.67 -13.87 -1.66
N LYS A 71 -2.91 -14.29 -0.67
CA LYS A 71 -3.43 -14.54 0.68
C LYS A 71 -3.77 -13.20 1.32
N ASN A 72 -4.82 -13.18 2.15
CA ASN A 72 -5.12 -12.03 2.97
C ASN A 72 -3.92 -11.71 3.89
N PHE A 73 -3.71 -10.43 4.13
CA PHE A 73 -2.64 -9.94 4.99
C PHE A 73 -3.25 -9.06 6.08
N SER A 74 -3.05 -9.42 7.35
CA SER A 74 -3.69 -8.74 8.47
C SER A 74 -5.21 -8.64 8.24
N ASN A 75 -5.79 -7.45 8.33
CA ASN A 75 -7.20 -7.18 8.05
C ASN A 75 -7.49 -6.90 6.56
N LEU A 76 -6.45 -6.85 5.71
CA LEU A 76 -6.64 -6.63 4.29
C LEU A 76 -7.18 -7.90 3.64
N ASN A 77 -8.41 -7.83 3.18
CA ASN A 77 -9.06 -8.90 2.44
C ASN A 77 -8.98 -8.63 0.94
N PHE A 78 -8.05 -9.29 0.26
CA PHE A 78 -7.86 -9.09 -1.18
C PHE A 78 -8.98 -9.65 -2.07
N LYS A 79 -10.03 -10.21 -1.49
CA LYS A 79 -11.29 -10.49 -2.20
C LYS A 79 -12.25 -9.30 -2.14
N LYS A 80 -12.10 -8.43 -1.14
CA LYS A 80 -12.87 -7.19 -0.99
C LYS A 80 -12.10 -6.06 -1.67
N ILE A 81 -12.76 -5.29 -2.51
CA ILE A 81 -12.21 -4.14 -3.21
C ILE A 81 -13.21 -2.99 -3.11
N PRO A 82 -12.74 -1.81 -2.71
CA PRO A 82 -11.38 -1.47 -2.23
C PRO A 82 -11.10 -1.96 -0.81
N ASN A 83 -9.82 -2.12 -0.46
CA ASN A 83 -9.35 -2.04 0.93
C ASN A 83 -8.94 -0.57 1.20
N ILE A 84 -9.28 -0.07 2.37
CA ILE A 84 -9.11 1.34 2.74
C ILE A 84 -8.00 1.46 3.77
N LEU A 85 -6.94 2.23 3.45
CA LEU A 85 -5.91 2.62 4.38
C LEU A 85 -6.20 4.05 4.88
N GLY A 86 -6.43 4.20 6.19
CA GLY A 86 -6.51 5.50 6.84
C GLY A 86 -5.10 6.02 7.12
N VAL A 87 -4.79 7.26 6.73
CA VAL A 87 -3.44 7.84 6.92
C VAL A 87 -3.41 8.71 8.17
N LEU A 88 -2.49 8.39 9.10
CA LEU A 88 -2.23 9.16 10.31
C LEU A 88 -0.81 9.74 10.29
N ASN A 89 -0.68 11.00 9.93
CA ASN A 89 0.59 11.71 9.96
C ASN A 89 0.79 12.41 11.31
N LEU A 90 1.83 12.01 12.06
CA LEU A 90 2.19 12.56 13.36
C LEU A 90 3.34 13.58 13.22
N THR A 91 3.16 14.53 12.31
CA THR A 91 4.11 15.64 12.11
C THR A 91 3.65 16.89 12.88
N PRO A 92 4.56 17.82 13.25
CA PRO A 92 4.19 19.03 13.97
C PRO A 92 3.07 19.84 13.30
N ASP A 93 3.08 19.87 11.96
CA ASP A 93 2.12 20.63 11.16
C ASP A 93 0.73 19.97 11.08
N SER A 94 0.65 18.67 11.38
CA SER A 94 -0.62 17.92 11.27
C SER A 94 -1.57 18.20 12.43
N PHE A 95 -1.07 18.75 13.56
CA PHE A 95 -1.85 19.00 14.77
C PHE A 95 -1.49 20.37 15.39
N SER A 96 -1.30 21.39 14.56
CA SER A 96 -0.73 22.70 14.93
C SER A 96 -1.56 23.56 15.90
N ASP A 97 -2.79 23.16 16.19
CA ASP A 97 -3.73 24.03 16.94
C ASP A 97 -3.65 23.90 18.48
N GLY A 98 -2.63 23.32 19.03
CA GLY A 98 -2.48 23.30 20.48
C GLY A 98 -1.51 22.29 21.03
N GLY A 99 -0.48 22.78 21.63
CA GLY A 99 0.48 22.24 22.59
C GLY A 99 0.87 20.75 22.49
N LYS A 100 2.14 20.46 22.75
CA LYS A 100 2.79 19.14 22.69
C LYS A 100 2.04 17.97 23.36
N TYR A 101 1.18 18.23 24.33
CA TYR A 101 0.41 17.20 25.04
C TYR A 101 -0.92 16.86 24.35
N ASN A 102 -1.50 17.79 23.64
CA ASN A 102 -2.79 17.61 22.95
C ASN A 102 -2.65 16.86 21.63
N SER A 103 -1.48 16.91 20.98
CA SER A 103 -1.23 16.25 19.70
C SER A 103 -1.29 14.71 19.77
N LYS A 104 -0.85 14.11 20.90
CA LYS A 104 -0.88 12.65 21.08
C LYS A 104 -2.28 12.11 21.33
N LYS A 105 -3.09 12.82 22.11
CA LYS A 105 -4.50 12.47 22.35
C LYS A 105 -5.30 12.61 21.05
N LYS A 106 -5.18 13.73 20.36
CA LYS A 106 -5.82 13.97 19.07
C LYS A 106 -5.40 12.92 18.01
N GLY A 107 -4.11 12.53 17.97
CA GLY A 107 -3.63 11.48 17.09
C GLY A 107 -4.26 10.12 17.35
N LEU A 108 -4.42 9.74 18.62
CA LEU A 108 -5.09 8.49 19.01
C LEU A 108 -6.58 8.52 18.66
N GLU A 109 -7.27 9.62 18.97
CA GLU A 109 -8.68 9.82 18.65
C GLU A 109 -8.89 9.73 17.13
N HIS A 110 -8.08 10.45 16.34
CA HIS A 110 -8.17 10.42 14.89
C HIS A 110 -7.91 9.02 14.31
N ALA A 111 -6.91 8.27 14.81
CA ALA A 111 -6.69 6.89 14.37
C ALA A 111 -7.89 5.99 14.65
N MET A 112 -8.51 6.13 15.82
CA MET A 112 -9.71 5.36 16.16
C MET A 112 -10.92 5.75 15.30
N GLU A 113 -11.06 7.04 14.95
CA GLU A 113 -12.08 7.53 14.04
C GLU A 113 -11.89 6.95 12.62
N LEU A 114 -10.66 7.00 12.06
CA LEU A 114 -10.37 6.40 10.77
C LEU A 114 -10.80 4.93 10.72
N PHE A 115 -10.47 4.16 11.76
CA PHE A 115 -10.86 2.76 11.86
C PHE A 115 -12.38 2.59 12.01
N LYS A 116 -13.03 3.40 12.86
CA LYS A 116 -14.48 3.40 13.07
C LYS A 116 -15.23 3.72 11.78
N TYR A 117 -14.72 4.63 10.96
CA TYR A 117 -15.32 5.02 9.67
C TYR A 117 -14.97 4.08 8.51
N GLY A 118 -14.31 2.96 8.78
CA GLY A 118 -14.19 1.87 7.82
C GLY A 118 -12.81 1.68 7.20
N ALA A 119 -11.75 2.28 7.75
CA ALA A 119 -10.40 1.91 7.36
C ALA A 119 -10.10 0.46 7.76
N ASP A 120 -9.59 -0.35 6.82
CA ASP A 120 -9.18 -1.72 7.09
C ASP A 120 -7.81 -1.78 7.80
N LEU A 121 -7.01 -0.72 7.64
CA LEU A 121 -5.68 -0.56 8.23
C LEU A 121 -5.41 0.93 8.44
N VAL A 122 -4.75 1.32 9.54
CA VAL A 122 -4.28 2.70 9.75
C VAL A 122 -2.77 2.77 9.56
N ASP A 123 -2.34 3.60 8.62
CA ASP A 123 -0.93 3.82 8.29
C ASP A 123 -0.36 4.99 9.08
N VAL A 124 0.62 4.73 9.93
CA VAL A 124 1.17 5.71 10.88
C VAL A 124 2.52 6.19 10.42
N GLY A 125 2.66 7.49 10.17
CA GLY A 125 3.92 8.13 9.78
C GLY A 125 4.36 9.22 10.77
N GLY A 126 5.66 9.27 11.10
CA GLY A 126 6.27 10.29 11.96
C GLY A 126 7.11 11.34 11.21
N GLU A 127 7.31 11.13 9.92
CA GLU A 127 8.08 12.00 9.03
C GLU A 127 7.23 12.39 7.81
N SER A 128 7.30 13.65 7.40
CA SER A 128 6.61 14.11 6.18
C SER A 128 7.40 13.69 4.95
N THR A 129 6.72 13.07 3.98
CA THR A 129 7.29 12.73 2.67
C THR A 129 6.94 13.76 1.59
N ARG A 130 6.32 14.90 1.96
CA ARG A 130 5.96 15.97 1.02
C ARG A 130 7.22 16.60 0.42
N PRO A 131 7.19 17.01 -0.87
CA PRO A 131 8.28 17.77 -1.47
C PRO A 131 8.64 18.99 -0.60
N GLY A 132 9.95 19.20 -0.33
CA GLY A 132 10.43 20.31 0.51
C GLY A 132 10.38 20.07 2.02
N SER A 133 9.87 18.93 2.50
CA SER A 133 9.92 18.61 3.92
C SER A 133 11.35 18.34 4.37
N LYS A 134 11.70 18.81 5.58
CA LYS A 134 13.01 18.55 6.18
C LYS A 134 13.05 17.11 6.73
N ALA A 135 14.14 16.41 6.44
CA ALA A 135 14.38 15.08 7.00
C ALA A 135 14.45 15.15 8.54
N VAL A 136 13.79 14.20 9.19
CA VAL A 136 13.74 14.08 10.64
C VAL A 136 14.71 13.00 11.09
N ASN A 137 15.47 13.25 12.16
CA ASN A 137 16.36 12.21 12.69
C ASN A 137 15.57 11.08 13.36
N LYS A 138 16.21 9.90 13.51
CA LYS A 138 15.55 8.69 14.03
C LYS A 138 14.93 8.85 15.42
N ASN A 139 15.53 9.64 16.29
CA ASN A 139 15.03 9.82 17.65
C ASN A 139 13.77 10.68 17.66
N GLN A 140 13.78 11.78 16.91
CA GLN A 140 12.63 12.66 16.76
C GLN A 140 11.44 11.93 16.13
N GLU A 141 11.67 11.15 15.08
CA GLU A 141 10.60 10.35 14.46
C GLU A 141 10.03 9.33 15.46
N TRP A 142 10.91 8.59 16.15
CA TRP A 142 10.50 7.62 17.16
C TRP A 142 9.69 8.25 18.30
N ASP A 143 10.11 9.40 18.80
CA ASP A 143 9.42 10.12 19.88
C ASP A 143 8.02 10.58 19.51
N ARG A 144 7.80 10.88 18.23
CA ARG A 144 6.47 11.23 17.71
C ARG A 144 5.52 10.04 17.74
N ILE A 145 5.99 8.86 17.33
CA ILE A 145 5.13 7.69 17.04
C ILE A 145 5.08 6.67 18.17
N ASN A 146 6.14 6.50 18.99
CA ASN A 146 6.28 5.34 19.88
C ASN A 146 5.10 5.14 20.85
N LYS A 147 4.64 6.22 21.50
CA LYS A 147 3.53 6.14 22.49
C LYS A 147 2.22 5.77 21.82
N ILE A 148 1.97 6.30 20.64
CA ILE A 148 0.77 6.03 19.83
C ILE A 148 0.81 4.60 19.31
N LEU A 149 1.93 4.15 18.76
CA LEU A 149 2.10 2.78 18.29
C LEU A 149 1.86 1.74 19.40
N LYS A 150 2.41 1.97 20.62
CA LYS A 150 2.21 1.08 21.78
C LYS A 150 0.74 0.88 22.15
N ILE A 151 -0.08 1.89 21.93
CA ILE A 151 -1.51 1.85 22.24
C ILE A 151 -2.31 1.27 21.08
N LEU A 152 -2.08 1.80 19.88
CA LEU A 152 -2.86 1.44 18.70
C LEU A 152 -2.63 -0.02 18.26
N SER A 153 -1.39 -0.52 18.30
CA SER A 153 -1.07 -1.89 17.88
C SER A 153 -1.83 -2.98 18.61
N LYS A 154 -2.32 -2.65 19.83
CA LYS A 154 -3.15 -3.55 20.65
C LYS A 154 -4.65 -3.42 20.38
N LYS A 155 -5.08 -2.38 19.65
CA LYS A 155 -6.51 -2.05 19.48
C LYS A 155 -6.99 -2.21 18.05
N ILE A 156 -6.16 -1.82 17.07
CA ILE A 156 -6.52 -1.81 15.65
C ILE A 156 -5.34 -2.27 14.81
N PRO A 157 -5.59 -2.77 13.58
CA PRO A 157 -4.53 -3.07 12.64
C PRO A 157 -3.82 -1.79 12.20
N ILE A 158 -2.49 -1.76 12.31
CA ILE A 158 -1.68 -0.62 11.89
C ILE A 158 -0.52 -1.06 11.00
N SER A 159 -0.17 -0.22 10.06
CA SER A 159 1.11 -0.20 9.34
C SER A 159 1.96 0.97 9.80
N LEU A 160 3.23 0.95 9.46
CA LEU A 160 4.19 2.00 9.81
C LEU A 160 4.88 2.50 8.55
N ASP A 161 4.69 3.78 8.24
CA ASP A 161 5.41 4.46 7.17
C ASP A 161 6.69 5.07 7.73
N THR A 162 7.83 4.49 7.36
CA THR A 162 9.16 4.99 7.72
C THR A 162 10.23 4.55 6.72
N ARG A 163 11.19 5.44 6.46
CA ARG A 163 12.38 5.15 5.64
C ARG A 163 13.52 4.55 6.47
N LYS A 164 13.37 4.42 7.78
CA LYS A 164 14.44 4.07 8.70
C LYS A 164 14.26 2.65 9.23
N SER A 165 15.16 1.75 8.86
CA SER A 165 15.10 0.33 9.23
C SER A 165 15.02 0.09 10.73
N ASN A 166 15.73 0.87 11.54
CA ASN A 166 15.70 0.76 13.00
C ASN A 166 14.36 1.19 13.62
N ILE A 167 13.64 2.13 12.99
CA ILE A 167 12.26 2.50 13.38
C ILE A 167 11.30 1.39 13.00
N MET A 168 11.44 0.84 11.79
CA MET A 168 10.64 -0.31 11.34
C MET A 168 10.82 -1.51 12.28
N GLU A 169 12.05 -1.86 12.64
CA GLU A 169 12.33 -2.94 13.58
C GLU A 169 11.61 -2.75 14.92
N LYS A 170 11.71 -1.55 15.50
CA LYS A 170 11.01 -1.22 16.75
C LYS A 170 9.48 -1.30 16.59
N GLY A 171 8.94 -0.86 15.46
CA GLY A 171 7.51 -0.95 15.14
C GLY A 171 7.04 -2.40 15.08
N ILE A 172 7.77 -3.27 14.38
CA ILE A 172 7.45 -4.71 14.30
C ILE A 172 7.42 -5.35 15.69
N ARG A 173 8.38 -5.02 16.56
CA ARG A 173 8.40 -5.50 17.96
C ARG A 173 7.19 -5.03 18.78
N LEU A 174 6.56 -3.94 18.40
CA LEU A 174 5.31 -3.44 19.00
C LEU A 174 4.04 -4.06 18.39
N GLY A 175 4.17 -4.91 17.38
CA GLY A 175 3.05 -5.60 16.73
C GLY A 175 2.46 -4.87 15.52
N VAL A 176 3.20 -3.93 14.92
CA VAL A 176 2.87 -3.36 13.61
C VAL A 176 2.89 -4.48 12.56
N LYS A 177 1.98 -4.39 11.58
CA LYS A 177 1.78 -5.41 10.54
C LYS A 177 2.53 -5.05 9.27
#